data_efebcb548713f8cdf28e73d750f82427
#
_entry.id   efebcb548713f8cdf28e73d750f82427
#
_cell.length_a   1.000
_cell.length_b   1.000
_cell.length_c   1.000
_cell.angle_alpha   90.00
_cell.angle_beta   90.00
_cell.angle_gamma   90.00
#
_symmetry.space_group_name_H-M   'P 1'
#
loop_
_entity.id
_entity.type
_entity.pdbx_description
1 polymer ?
#
loop_
_entity_poly.entity_id
_entity_poly.type
_entity_poly.pdbx_seq_one_letter_code
_entity_poly.pdbx_strand_id
1 'polypeptide(L)'
;ETTPKYWEVKKVYAPVELRVENGELRVTNRNHHIDLSLYRCLWTLSVDGKEKERGEITLPEIAPGESGTIGLPAFRSLKPLSDCQLKVSIVLKSDALWAKAGHEVAWEQFCLQKGDLASADLINKGALQVNEDDKSLLISGRGFSVQWEKKVNGSMTSLIYKGKEMLAHPDDFPVQPVTQVFRAPTDNDKSFGNWLAKDWKLHGMDHPQINLESFHHEKRADGAVIVRIQTSNLYKEGKVVTTSVYTVFSDGTIDLETTFLPQGVLPEIPRLGIAFCLAPAYDTFTWYGRGAQDNYPDRKTSAMIGLWKGSVAEQYVHYPRPQDSGNKEEVHYLTLTDKQNKGIRVDAVENVFSASALHYTVQDIYEETHDCNLKPRAEIILSMDAAVLGLGNSSCGPGVLKKYAIEKKEHTLHIRISSKQ
;
A
#
# COMPACT_ATOMS: atom_id res chain seq x y z
N GLU A 1 19.67 0.29 15.11
CA GLU A 1 18.41 0.75 14.54
C GLU A 1 17.54 -0.43 14.16
N THR A 2 16.25 -0.43 14.53
CA THR A 2 15.33 -1.54 14.22
C THR A 2 14.83 -1.40 12.80
N THR A 3 15.05 -2.41 11.97
CA THR A 3 14.50 -2.49 10.62
C THR A 3 13.15 -3.25 10.62
N PRO A 4 12.32 -3.15 9.58
CA PRO A 4 11.07 -3.90 9.50
C PRO A 4 11.20 -5.42 9.68
N LYS A 5 12.34 -6.00 9.30
CA LYS A 5 12.66 -7.43 9.53
C LYS A 5 12.64 -7.83 11.01
N TYR A 6 12.99 -6.91 11.91
CA TYR A 6 12.95 -7.14 13.35
C TYR A 6 11.55 -7.53 13.83
N TRP A 7 10.53 -6.82 13.35
CA TRP A 7 9.14 -7.08 13.74
C TRP A 7 8.65 -8.44 13.24
N GLU A 8 9.06 -8.84 12.05
CA GLU A 8 8.74 -10.15 11.50
C GLU A 8 9.41 -11.27 12.31
N VAL A 9 10.69 -11.11 12.67
CA VAL A 9 11.41 -12.04 13.54
C VAL A 9 10.73 -12.13 14.91
N LYS A 10 10.41 -11.00 15.54
CA LYS A 10 9.68 -10.97 16.82
C LYS A 10 8.36 -11.74 16.75
N LYS A 11 7.62 -11.58 15.66
CA LYS A 11 6.34 -12.25 15.43
C LYS A 11 6.51 -13.76 15.27
N VAL A 12 7.44 -14.18 14.42
CA VAL A 12 7.64 -15.62 14.09
C VAL A 12 8.20 -16.40 15.30
N TYR A 13 9.08 -15.76 16.09
CA TYR A 13 9.68 -16.37 17.28
C TYR A 13 8.90 -16.07 18.58
N ALA A 14 7.66 -15.61 18.48
CA ALA A 14 6.84 -15.32 19.66
C ALA A 14 6.73 -16.56 20.58
N PRO A 15 6.90 -16.39 21.91
CA PRO A 15 6.88 -17.50 22.87
C PRO A 15 5.47 -18.05 23.11
N VAL A 16 4.44 -17.40 22.59
CA VAL A 16 3.04 -17.84 22.68
C VAL A 16 2.41 -17.76 21.30
N GLU A 17 1.80 -18.84 20.87
CA GLU A 17 1.00 -18.88 19.63
C GLU A 17 -0.49 -18.73 19.97
N LEU A 18 -1.16 -17.94 19.18
CA LEU A 18 -2.59 -17.66 19.30
C LEU A 18 -3.31 -18.05 17.98
N ARG A 19 -4.38 -18.81 18.09
CA ARG A 19 -5.25 -19.18 16.96
C ARG A 19 -6.71 -19.11 17.36
N VAL A 20 -7.58 -18.79 16.44
CA VAL A 20 -9.02 -18.95 16.63
C VAL A 20 -9.46 -20.23 15.93
N GLU A 21 -9.99 -21.18 16.69
CA GLU A 21 -10.49 -22.46 16.22
C GLU A 21 -11.90 -22.67 16.78
N ASN A 22 -12.87 -22.95 15.92
CA ASN A 22 -14.27 -23.17 16.31
C ASN A 22 -14.92 -22.04 17.15
N GLY A 23 -14.49 -20.80 16.95
CA GLY A 23 -15.01 -19.65 17.71
C GLY A 23 -14.37 -19.44 19.08
N GLU A 24 -13.36 -20.23 19.44
CA GLU A 24 -12.59 -20.11 20.66
C GLU A 24 -11.13 -19.74 20.38
N LEU A 25 -10.47 -19.10 21.35
CA LEU A 25 -9.06 -18.77 21.29
C LEU A 25 -8.23 -19.93 21.82
N ARG A 26 -7.51 -20.61 20.93
CA ARG A 26 -6.47 -21.57 21.31
C ARG A 26 -5.17 -20.84 21.60
N VAL A 27 -4.59 -21.10 22.77
CA VAL A 27 -3.31 -20.54 23.23
C VAL A 27 -2.32 -21.69 23.39
N THR A 28 -1.18 -21.61 22.70
CA THR A 28 -0.10 -22.61 22.82
C THR A 28 1.11 -21.97 23.46
N ASN A 29 1.58 -22.53 24.56
CA ASN A 29 2.80 -22.11 25.25
C ASN A 29 4.03 -22.70 24.55
N ARG A 30 4.80 -21.88 23.84
CA ARG A 30 6.05 -22.27 23.17
C ARG A 30 7.30 -22.05 24.02
N ASN A 31 7.15 -21.60 25.30
CA ASN A 31 8.26 -21.57 26.21
C ASN A 31 8.71 -23.00 26.55
N HIS A 32 9.99 -23.14 26.96
CA HIS A 32 10.57 -24.43 27.36
C HIS A 32 10.51 -24.68 28.86
N HIS A 33 10.48 -23.61 29.67
CA HIS A 33 10.70 -23.73 31.14
C HIS A 33 9.71 -22.93 31.99
N ILE A 34 8.88 -22.10 31.38
CA ILE A 34 7.92 -21.23 32.09
C ILE A 34 6.50 -21.46 31.58
N ASP A 35 5.57 -21.49 32.51
CA ASP A 35 4.14 -21.49 32.19
C ASP A 35 3.63 -20.08 31.83
N LEU A 36 2.36 -19.95 31.51
CA LEU A 36 1.78 -18.68 31.10
C LEU A 36 1.33 -17.79 32.28
N SER A 37 1.57 -18.17 33.57
CA SER A 37 1.18 -17.35 34.74
C SER A 37 1.89 -16.00 34.82
N LEU A 38 3.05 -15.88 34.17
CA LEU A 38 3.84 -14.64 34.08
C LEU A 38 3.25 -13.59 33.11
N TYR A 39 2.23 -13.95 32.35
CA TYR A 39 1.65 -13.12 31.32
C TYR A 39 0.20 -12.76 31.61
N ARG A 40 -0.25 -11.70 30.96
CA ARG A 40 -1.66 -11.31 30.83
C ARG A 40 -2.07 -11.39 29.37
N CYS A 41 -3.32 -11.73 29.12
CA CYS A 41 -3.91 -11.73 27.80
C CYS A 41 -4.85 -10.55 27.64
N LEU A 42 -4.45 -9.57 26.86
CA LEU A 42 -5.23 -8.38 26.56
C LEU A 42 -5.86 -8.53 25.18
N TRP A 43 -7.03 -7.95 24.99
CA TRP A 43 -7.66 -7.89 23.68
C TRP A 43 -8.18 -6.50 23.36
N THR A 44 -8.22 -6.17 22.07
CA THR A 44 -8.74 -4.91 21.55
C THR A 44 -9.55 -5.21 20.29
N LEU A 45 -10.80 -4.76 20.25
CA LEU A 45 -11.64 -4.78 19.05
C LEU A 45 -11.58 -3.42 18.39
N SER A 46 -11.18 -3.39 17.13
CA SER A 46 -11.23 -2.21 16.26
C SER A 46 -12.32 -2.39 15.20
N VAL A 47 -13.05 -1.32 14.92
CA VAL A 47 -14.05 -1.24 13.86
C VAL A 47 -13.64 -0.10 12.93
N ASP A 48 -13.44 -0.40 11.65
CA ASP A 48 -12.95 0.55 10.64
C ASP A 48 -11.68 1.29 11.12
N GLY A 49 -10.74 0.54 11.72
CA GLY A 49 -9.48 1.03 12.25
C GLY A 49 -9.55 1.83 13.57
N LYS A 50 -10.72 1.99 14.16
CA LYS A 50 -10.89 2.70 15.44
C LYS A 50 -11.17 1.72 16.57
N GLU A 51 -10.38 1.80 17.63
CA GLU A 51 -10.64 1.02 18.85
C GLU A 51 -12.06 1.31 19.38
N LYS A 52 -12.81 0.25 19.66
CA LYS A 52 -14.19 0.32 20.18
C LYS A 52 -14.33 -0.36 21.53
N GLU A 53 -13.70 -1.50 21.67
CA GLU A 53 -13.76 -2.29 22.90
C GLU A 53 -12.38 -2.84 23.22
N ARG A 54 -12.11 -3.03 24.50
CA ARG A 54 -10.91 -3.69 24.98
C ARG A 54 -11.17 -4.37 26.31
N GLY A 55 -10.33 -5.32 26.65
CA GLY A 55 -10.42 -6.00 27.93
C GLY A 55 -9.26 -6.97 28.17
N GLU A 56 -9.44 -7.78 29.19
CA GLU A 56 -8.49 -8.82 29.56
C GLU A 56 -9.21 -10.16 29.59
N ILE A 57 -8.52 -11.20 29.14
CA ILE A 57 -8.96 -12.59 29.23
C ILE A 57 -8.05 -13.27 30.27
N THR A 58 -8.65 -13.99 31.21
CA THR A 58 -7.89 -14.79 32.18
C THR A 58 -7.21 -15.95 31.46
N LEU A 59 -5.87 -15.99 31.48
CA LEU A 59 -5.11 -17.13 30.99
C LEU A 59 -5.20 -18.29 32.00
N PRO A 60 -5.53 -19.51 31.58
CA PRO A 60 -5.37 -20.68 32.39
C PRO A 60 -3.87 -20.98 32.59
N GLU A 61 -3.56 -21.81 33.56
CA GLU A 61 -2.22 -22.38 33.70
C GLU A 61 -1.96 -23.33 32.53
N ILE A 62 -1.06 -22.92 31.63
CA ILE A 62 -0.65 -23.70 30.46
C ILE A 62 0.84 -23.97 30.60
N ALA A 63 1.18 -25.23 30.83
CA ALA A 63 2.55 -25.68 31.02
C ALA A 63 3.39 -25.52 29.71
N PRO A 64 4.72 -25.49 29.79
CA PRO A 64 5.59 -25.46 28.64
C PRO A 64 5.26 -26.55 27.61
N GLY A 65 5.11 -26.16 26.35
CA GLY A 65 4.74 -27.06 25.22
C GLY A 65 3.27 -27.44 25.13
N GLU A 66 2.45 -27.09 26.12
CA GLU A 66 1.02 -27.43 26.17
C GLU A 66 0.14 -26.34 25.50
N SER A 67 -1.10 -26.69 25.26
CA SER A 67 -2.12 -25.78 24.72
C SER A 67 -3.39 -25.78 25.59
N GLY A 68 -4.04 -24.64 25.66
CA GLY A 68 -5.34 -24.48 26.29
C GLY A 68 -6.31 -23.71 25.39
N THR A 69 -7.60 -23.83 25.63
CA THR A 69 -8.65 -23.12 24.89
C THR A 69 -9.39 -22.17 25.83
N ILE A 70 -9.71 -20.98 25.33
CA ILE A 70 -10.34 -19.91 26.09
C ILE A 70 -11.47 -19.33 25.24
N GLY A 71 -12.63 -19.09 25.87
CA GLY A 71 -13.74 -18.41 25.21
C GLY A 71 -13.39 -16.99 24.83
N LEU A 72 -13.76 -16.59 23.61
CA LEU A 72 -13.68 -15.20 23.19
C LEU A 72 -14.74 -14.35 23.91
N PRO A 73 -14.47 -13.08 24.21
CA PRO A 73 -15.47 -12.19 24.80
C PRO A 73 -16.62 -11.94 23.83
N ALA A 74 -17.80 -11.64 24.38
CA ALA A 74 -18.93 -11.19 23.58
C ALA A 74 -18.69 -9.73 23.16
N PHE A 75 -18.68 -9.49 21.84
CA PHE A 75 -18.48 -8.15 21.28
C PHE A 75 -19.82 -7.44 21.06
N ARG A 76 -19.90 -6.16 21.45
CA ARG A 76 -21.12 -5.33 21.35
C ARG A 76 -21.07 -4.37 20.16
N SER A 77 -19.87 -4.05 19.66
CA SER A 77 -19.63 -3.01 18.65
C SER A 77 -19.55 -3.53 17.23
N LEU A 78 -19.82 -4.83 17.00
CA LEU A 78 -19.88 -5.37 15.64
C LEU A 78 -21.04 -4.71 14.86
N LYS A 79 -20.72 -4.15 13.70
CA LYS A 79 -21.70 -3.51 12.81
C LYS A 79 -21.65 -4.18 11.45
N PRO A 80 -22.80 -4.45 10.83
CA PRO A 80 -22.84 -4.91 9.44
C PRO A 80 -22.01 -4.01 8.53
N LEU A 81 -21.34 -4.59 7.54
CA LEU A 81 -20.55 -3.92 6.50
C LEU A 81 -19.29 -3.17 6.99
N SER A 82 -18.99 -3.21 8.30
CA SER A 82 -17.76 -2.62 8.87
C SER A 82 -16.63 -3.64 8.95
N ASP A 83 -15.39 -3.19 8.78
CA ASP A 83 -14.23 -4.03 9.03
C ASP A 83 -13.98 -4.14 10.54
N CYS A 84 -14.02 -5.38 11.06
CA CYS A 84 -13.90 -5.67 12.49
C CYS A 84 -12.67 -6.54 12.74
N GLN A 85 -11.66 -5.96 13.39
CA GLN A 85 -10.39 -6.60 13.70
C GLN A 85 -10.23 -6.81 15.21
N LEU A 86 -10.02 -8.06 15.63
CA LEU A 86 -9.69 -8.41 17.00
C LEU A 86 -8.17 -8.60 17.13
N LYS A 87 -7.50 -7.74 17.89
CA LYS A 87 -6.13 -7.95 18.34
C LYS A 87 -6.14 -8.63 19.68
N VAL A 88 -5.36 -9.71 19.83
CA VAL A 88 -5.07 -10.36 21.12
C VAL A 88 -3.58 -10.22 21.38
N SER A 89 -3.22 -9.76 22.58
CA SER A 89 -1.84 -9.47 23.00
C SER A 89 -1.49 -10.22 24.26
N ILE A 90 -0.35 -10.87 24.27
CA ILE A 90 0.24 -11.47 25.47
C ILE A 90 1.32 -10.52 25.97
N VAL A 91 1.16 -10.03 27.19
CA VAL A 91 2.05 -9.02 27.78
C VAL A 91 2.62 -9.50 29.11
N LEU A 92 3.81 -9.02 29.49
CA LEU A 92 4.40 -9.29 30.80
C LEU A 92 3.50 -8.76 31.91
N LYS A 93 3.25 -9.58 32.93
CA LYS A 93 2.47 -9.23 34.12
C LYS A 93 3.25 -8.32 35.10
N SER A 94 4.56 -8.50 35.19
CA SER A 94 5.47 -7.76 36.07
C SER A 94 6.78 -7.43 35.34
N ASP A 95 7.60 -6.57 35.95
CA ASP A 95 8.94 -6.25 35.44
C ASP A 95 9.80 -7.50 35.35
N ALA A 96 10.51 -7.66 34.25
CA ALA A 96 11.56 -8.64 34.04
C ALA A 96 12.91 -7.93 33.87
N LEU A 97 14.02 -8.68 33.92
CA LEU A 97 15.37 -8.11 33.73
C LEU A 97 15.54 -7.41 32.38
N TRP A 98 14.79 -7.83 31.36
CA TRP A 98 14.94 -7.41 29.96
C TRP A 98 13.81 -6.51 29.46
N ALA A 99 12.67 -6.40 30.18
CA ALA A 99 11.55 -5.55 29.81
C ALA A 99 10.63 -5.21 30.98
N LYS A 100 9.89 -4.14 30.88
CA LYS A 100 8.92 -3.68 31.86
C LYS A 100 7.58 -4.43 31.76
N ALA A 101 6.81 -4.42 32.83
CA ALA A 101 5.43 -4.88 32.86
C ALA A 101 4.64 -4.23 31.71
N GLY A 102 3.76 -5.00 31.06
CA GLY A 102 3.03 -4.56 29.89
C GLY A 102 3.78 -4.71 28.54
N HIS A 103 5.07 -5.13 28.54
CA HIS A 103 5.77 -5.41 27.29
C HIS A 103 5.09 -6.54 26.54
N GLU A 104 4.72 -6.30 25.28
CA GLU A 104 4.07 -7.26 24.38
C GLU A 104 5.09 -8.28 23.86
N VAL A 105 4.92 -9.55 24.27
CA VAL A 105 5.80 -10.66 23.89
C VAL A 105 5.25 -11.46 22.71
N ALA A 106 3.92 -11.46 22.55
CA ALA A 106 3.23 -12.10 21.42
C ALA A 106 1.94 -11.36 21.13
N TRP A 107 1.51 -11.38 19.87
CA TRP A 107 0.20 -10.85 19.46
C TRP A 107 -0.31 -11.62 18.25
N GLU A 108 -1.63 -11.58 18.05
CA GLU A 108 -2.29 -12.02 16.84
C GLU A 108 -3.46 -11.08 16.51
N GLN A 109 -3.78 -10.98 15.24
CA GLN A 109 -4.94 -10.24 14.79
C GLN A 109 -5.86 -11.16 13.99
N PHE A 110 -7.12 -11.13 14.33
CA PHE A 110 -8.16 -11.92 13.71
C PHE A 110 -9.19 -11.00 13.06
N CYS A 111 -9.43 -11.21 11.77
CA CYS A 111 -10.54 -10.56 11.07
C CYS A 111 -11.85 -11.26 11.48
N LEU A 112 -12.67 -10.61 12.30
CA LEU A 112 -13.97 -11.12 12.70
C LEU A 112 -15.03 -10.86 11.61
N GLN A 113 -14.90 -9.77 10.90
CA GLN A 113 -15.76 -9.37 9.81
C GLN A 113 -14.99 -8.49 8.85
N LYS A 114 -15.08 -8.77 7.56
CA LYS A 114 -14.56 -7.88 6.52
C LYS A 114 -15.56 -6.76 6.26
N GLY A 115 -15.08 -5.53 6.21
CA GLY A 115 -15.84 -4.38 5.77
C GLY A 115 -15.98 -4.33 4.25
N ASP A 116 -16.98 -3.64 3.77
CA ASP A 116 -17.13 -3.36 2.36
C ASP A 116 -16.12 -2.30 1.91
N LEU A 117 -15.59 -2.48 0.72
CA LEU A 117 -14.83 -1.46 0.01
C LEU A 117 -15.79 -0.50 -0.69
N ALA A 118 -15.26 0.58 -1.28
CA ALA A 118 -16.07 1.50 -2.04
C ALA A 118 -16.75 0.78 -3.21
N SER A 119 -18.06 1.02 -3.39
CA SER A 119 -18.81 0.45 -4.52
C SER A 119 -18.37 1.12 -5.84
N ALA A 120 -18.24 0.33 -6.90
CA ALA A 120 -17.99 0.86 -8.25
C ALA A 120 -19.16 1.71 -8.79
N ASP A 121 -20.37 1.46 -8.31
CA ASP A 121 -21.59 2.13 -8.79
C ASP A 121 -21.72 3.55 -8.24
N LEU A 122 -21.24 4.53 -8.99
CA LEU A 122 -21.46 5.95 -8.73
C LEU A 122 -22.35 6.57 -9.80
N ILE A 123 -23.27 7.41 -9.34
CA ILE A 123 -24.15 8.21 -10.19
C ILE A 123 -23.75 9.68 -10.10
N ASN A 124 -23.51 10.31 -11.24
CA ASN A 124 -23.24 11.73 -11.31
C ASN A 124 -24.49 12.54 -11.00
N LYS A 125 -24.35 13.62 -10.21
CA LYS A 125 -25.49 14.43 -9.74
C LYS A 125 -25.46 15.88 -10.22
N GLY A 126 -24.54 16.22 -11.10
CA GLY A 126 -24.38 17.61 -11.55
C GLY A 126 -23.79 17.72 -12.96
N ALA A 127 -23.57 18.97 -13.41
CA ALA A 127 -22.98 19.25 -14.72
C ALA A 127 -21.45 19.38 -14.62
N LEU A 128 -20.77 18.90 -15.65
CA LEU A 128 -19.36 19.12 -15.91
C LEU A 128 -19.17 20.00 -17.13
N GLN A 129 -18.17 20.88 -17.09
CA GLN A 129 -17.67 21.62 -18.25
C GLN A 129 -16.48 20.84 -18.82
N VAL A 130 -16.48 20.67 -20.13
CA VAL A 130 -15.42 19.98 -20.86
C VAL A 130 -14.89 20.95 -21.93
N ASN A 131 -13.62 21.25 -21.84
CA ASN A 131 -12.91 22.07 -22.83
C ASN A 131 -11.78 21.21 -23.41
N GLU A 132 -11.80 21.04 -24.71
CA GLU A 132 -10.81 20.23 -25.43
C GLU A 132 -10.22 21.02 -26.58
N ASP A 133 -8.92 20.88 -26.80
CA ASP A 133 -8.21 21.32 -27.97
C ASP A 133 -7.27 20.21 -28.50
N ASP A 134 -6.42 20.53 -29.48
CA ASP A 134 -5.46 19.57 -30.07
C ASP A 134 -4.38 19.12 -29.10
N LYS A 135 -4.19 19.81 -27.97
CA LYS A 135 -3.12 19.56 -27.02
C LYS A 135 -3.64 18.97 -25.71
N SER A 136 -4.78 19.45 -25.23
CA SER A 136 -5.25 19.17 -23.89
C SER A 136 -6.74 18.86 -23.80
N LEU A 137 -7.12 18.23 -22.70
CA LEU A 137 -8.49 18.04 -22.24
C LEU A 137 -8.59 18.57 -20.80
N LEU A 138 -9.45 19.56 -20.59
CA LEU A 138 -9.78 20.11 -19.27
C LEU A 138 -11.22 19.76 -18.92
N ILE A 139 -11.42 19.12 -17.76
CA ILE A 139 -12.74 18.86 -17.20
C ILE A 139 -12.83 19.62 -15.89
N SER A 140 -13.90 20.39 -15.71
CA SER A 140 -14.12 21.17 -14.49
C SER A 140 -15.54 21.06 -13.97
N GLY A 141 -15.68 21.21 -12.67
CA GLY A 141 -16.92 21.24 -11.92
C GLY A 141 -16.83 22.19 -10.72
N ARG A 142 -17.80 22.10 -9.84
CA ARG A 142 -17.83 22.99 -8.68
C ARG A 142 -16.66 22.71 -7.71
N GLY A 143 -15.66 23.62 -7.74
CA GLY A 143 -14.53 23.58 -6.81
C GLY A 143 -13.44 22.58 -7.16
N PHE A 144 -13.42 22.08 -8.39
CA PHE A 144 -12.34 21.26 -8.91
C PHE A 144 -12.12 21.46 -10.39
N SER A 145 -10.91 21.09 -10.86
CA SER A 145 -10.61 20.84 -12.26
C SER A 145 -9.53 19.79 -12.40
N VAL A 146 -9.55 19.07 -13.50
CA VAL A 146 -8.53 18.10 -13.88
C VAL A 146 -8.19 18.28 -15.37
N GLN A 147 -6.89 18.22 -15.68
CA GLN A 147 -6.39 18.43 -17.05
C GLN A 147 -5.43 17.32 -17.45
N TRP A 148 -5.52 16.91 -18.72
CA TRP A 148 -4.60 15.99 -19.38
C TRP A 148 -3.95 16.65 -20.61
N GLU A 149 -2.66 16.37 -20.80
CA GLU A 149 -1.89 16.77 -21.98
C GLU A 149 -1.72 15.57 -22.93
N LYS A 150 -2.35 15.64 -24.11
CA LYS A 150 -2.33 14.57 -25.11
C LYS A 150 -0.92 14.30 -25.66
N LYS A 151 -0.12 15.36 -25.85
CA LYS A 151 1.24 15.29 -26.41
C LYS A 151 2.30 14.78 -25.41
N VAL A 152 1.97 14.70 -24.14
CA VAL A 152 2.84 14.18 -23.08
C VAL A 152 2.31 12.83 -22.60
N ASN A 153 2.19 11.90 -23.54
CA ASN A 153 1.70 10.53 -23.30
C ASN A 153 0.35 10.46 -22.55
N GLY A 154 -0.54 11.44 -22.76
CA GLY A 154 -1.82 11.51 -22.07
C GLY A 154 -1.69 11.82 -20.58
N SER A 155 -0.61 12.47 -20.15
CA SER A 155 -0.34 12.80 -18.77
C SER A 155 -1.41 13.68 -18.15
N MET A 156 -1.83 13.38 -16.93
CA MET A 156 -2.60 14.29 -16.08
C MET A 156 -1.65 15.39 -15.58
N THR A 157 -1.85 16.61 -16.03
CA THR A 157 -0.95 17.74 -15.75
C THR A 157 -1.50 18.71 -14.72
N SER A 158 -2.74 18.56 -14.27
CA SER A 158 -3.30 19.34 -13.18
C SER A 158 -4.45 18.59 -12.54
N LEU A 159 -4.50 18.63 -11.21
CA LEU A 159 -5.63 18.20 -10.40
C LEU A 159 -5.84 19.24 -9.30
N ILE A 160 -6.80 20.11 -9.49
CA ILE A 160 -7.09 21.19 -8.56
C ILE A 160 -8.32 20.87 -7.73
N TYR A 161 -8.20 20.95 -6.42
CA TYR A 161 -9.32 20.93 -5.49
C TYR A 161 -9.37 22.24 -4.68
N LYS A 162 -10.51 22.92 -4.72
CA LYS A 162 -10.75 24.18 -3.99
C LYS A 162 -9.66 25.23 -4.21
N GLY A 163 -9.19 25.34 -5.46
CA GLY A 163 -8.15 26.29 -5.87
C GLY A 163 -6.72 25.91 -5.48
N LYS A 164 -6.49 24.71 -4.96
CA LYS A 164 -5.14 24.18 -4.65
C LYS A 164 -4.77 23.07 -5.62
N GLU A 165 -3.58 23.17 -6.20
CA GLU A 165 -3.00 22.11 -7.03
C GLU A 165 -2.54 20.94 -6.14
N MET A 166 -2.90 19.73 -6.54
CA MET A 166 -2.50 18.52 -5.85
C MET A 166 -1.19 17.94 -6.39
N LEU A 167 -0.94 18.11 -7.71
CA LEU A 167 0.21 17.56 -8.39
C LEU A 167 1.43 18.49 -8.30
N ALA A 168 2.60 17.93 -8.51
CA ALA A 168 3.85 18.64 -8.78
C ALA A 168 4.44 18.14 -10.08
N HIS A 169 5.24 18.96 -10.78
CA HIS A 169 5.74 18.66 -12.11
C HIS A 169 7.25 18.93 -12.20
N PRO A 170 8.09 18.16 -11.50
CA PRO A 170 9.53 18.25 -11.70
C PRO A 170 9.91 17.70 -13.09
N ASP A 171 10.96 18.25 -13.68
CA ASP A 171 11.40 17.95 -15.06
C ASP A 171 11.65 16.45 -15.30
N ASP A 172 12.10 15.75 -14.26
CA ASP A 172 12.40 14.32 -14.30
C ASP A 172 11.19 13.41 -13.96
N PHE A 173 10.00 14.00 -13.81
CA PHE A 173 8.73 13.27 -13.64
C PHE A 173 7.64 13.83 -14.58
N PRO A 174 7.86 13.77 -15.90
CA PRO A 174 7.03 14.50 -16.88
C PRO A 174 5.67 13.86 -17.15
N VAL A 175 5.49 12.57 -16.84
CA VAL A 175 4.26 11.81 -17.09
C VAL A 175 3.59 11.43 -15.79
N GLN A 176 2.28 11.69 -15.66
CA GLN A 176 1.49 11.35 -14.49
C GLN A 176 0.09 10.84 -14.85
N PRO A 177 -0.40 9.78 -14.18
CA PRO A 177 0.44 8.88 -13.40
C PRO A 177 1.42 8.12 -14.31
N VAL A 178 2.62 7.88 -13.82
CA VAL A 178 3.56 7.02 -14.50
C VAL A 178 3.25 5.55 -14.20
N THR A 179 3.22 4.70 -15.23
CA THR A 179 3.14 3.24 -15.02
C THR A 179 4.43 2.74 -14.40
N GLN A 180 4.32 2.10 -13.23
CA GLN A 180 5.45 1.52 -12.51
C GLN A 180 5.52 0.00 -12.74
N VAL A 181 6.63 -0.45 -13.33
CA VAL A 181 6.94 -1.87 -13.58
C VAL A 181 8.31 -2.23 -13.00
N PHE A 182 8.96 -1.27 -12.34
CA PHE A 182 10.30 -1.40 -11.78
C PHE A 182 10.31 -0.95 -10.33
N ARG A 183 11.13 -1.60 -9.48
CA ARG A 183 11.47 -1.15 -8.12
C ARG A 183 12.97 -0.97 -7.98
N ALA A 184 13.42 -0.10 -7.08
CA ALA A 184 14.82 -0.02 -6.70
C ALA A 184 15.24 -1.37 -6.11
N PRO A 185 16.18 -2.10 -6.75
CA PRO A 185 16.47 -3.48 -6.37
C PRO A 185 16.91 -3.59 -4.91
N THR A 186 16.28 -4.50 -4.18
CA THR A 186 16.69 -4.85 -2.82
C THR A 186 17.97 -5.66 -2.81
N ASP A 187 18.58 -5.85 -1.63
CA ASP A 187 19.75 -6.73 -1.50
C ASP A 187 19.43 -8.17 -1.95
N ASN A 188 18.19 -8.63 -1.77
CA ASN A 188 17.75 -9.92 -2.27
C ASN A 188 17.63 -9.95 -3.79
N ASP A 189 17.21 -8.87 -4.42
CA ASP A 189 17.12 -8.78 -5.89
C ASP A 189 18.50 -8.72 -6.57
N LYS A 190 19.51 -8.21 -5.86
CA LYS A 190 20.89 -8.02 -6.36
C LYS A 190 21.77 -9.24 -6.22
N SER A 191 21.45 -10.18 -5.32
CA SER A 191 22.44 -11.05 -4.72
C SER A 191 22.56 -12.45 -5.31
N PHE A 192 23.36 -13.22 -4.63
CA PHE A 192 23.84 -14.59 -4.69
C PHE A 192 22.88 -15.56 -5.41
N GLY A 193 23.14 -15.82 -6.69
CA GLY A 193 22.42 -16.84 -7.47
C GLY A 193 21.04 -16.43 -7.98
N ASN A 194 20.50 -15.33 -7.56
CA ASN A 194 19.28 -14.75 -8.11
C ASN A 194 19.60 -13.35 -8.69
N TRP A 195 19.60 -13.26 -9.99
CA TRP A 195 20.04 -12.08 -10.73
C TRP A 195 18.88 -11.21 -11.20
N LEU A 196 17.79 -11.10 -10.42
CA LEU A 196 16.60 -10.32 -10.82
C LEU A 196 16.98 -8.88 -11.21
N ALA A 197 17.77 -8.19 -10.39
CA ALA A 197 18.20 -6.83 -10.70
C ALA A 197 18.98 -6.73 -12.03
N LYS A 198 19.81 -7.75 -12.34
CA LYS A 198 20.53 -7.83 -13.61
C LYS A 198 19.58 -8.08 -14.77
N ASP A 199 18.61 -8.97 -14.59
CA ASP A 199 17.63 -9.28 -15.62
C ASP A 199 16.75 -8.06 -15.93
N TRP A 200 16.30 -7.34 -14.90
CA TRP A 200 15.56 -6.09 -15.08
C TRP A 200 16.34 -5.07 -15.89
N LYS A 201 17.62 -4.87 -15.56
CA LYS A 201 18.50 -3.96 -16.30
C LYS A 201 18.75 -4.43 -17.74
N LEU A 202 18.97 -5.73 -17.95
CA LEU A 202 19.19 -6.31 -19.29
C LEU A 202 17.97 -6.12 -20.21
N HIS A 203 16.75 -6.12 -19.63
CA HIS A 203 15.51 -5.90 -20.37
C HIS A 203 15.12 -4.41 -20.43
N GLY A 204 15.87 -3.49 -19.80
CA GLY A 204 15.59 -2.05 -19.80
C GLY A 204 14.36 -1.66 -18.98
N MET A 205 14.04 -2.43 -17.92
CA MET A 205 12.87 -2.14 -17.10
C MET A 205 13.03 -0.89 -16.24
N ASP A 206 14.25 -0.46 -15.99
CA ASP A 206 14.60 0.76 -15.28
C ASP A 206 14.37 2.04 -16.12
N HIS A 207 14.34 1.93 -17.46
CA HIS A 207 14.17 3.06 -18.38
C HIS A 207 13.25 2.67 -19.56
N PRO A 208 11.95 2.47 -19.34
CA PRO A 208 11.03 2.08 -20.40
C PRO A 208 10.84 3.22 -21.41
N GLN A 209 10.69 2.89 -22.69
CA GLN A 209 10.12 3.81 -23.67
C GLN A 209 8.61 3.80 -23.51
N ILE A 210 8.02 4.95 -23.22
CA ILE A 210 6.56 5.10 -23.05
C ILE A 210 5.97 5.64 -24.34
N ASN A 211 4.96 4.94 -24.88
CA ASN A 211 4.20 5.37 -26.06
C ASN A 211 2.72 5.54 -25.70
N LEU A 212 2.12 6.64 -26.13
CA LEU A 212 0.66 6.80 -26.12
C LEU A 212 0.07 6.05 -27.31
N GLU A 213 -0.79 5.07 -27.04
CA GLU A 213 -1.48 4.26 -28.05
C GLU A 213 -2.84 4.89 -28.42
N SER A 214 -3.58 5.37 -27.43
CA SER A 214 -4.85 6.04 -27.66
C SER A 214 -5.23 6.99 -26.53
N PHE A 215 -5.99 8.03 -26.86
CA PHE A 215 -6.61 8.97 -25.94
C PHE A 215 -8.01 9.29 -26.44
N HIS A 216 -9.03 8.95 -25.67
CA HIS A 216 -10.44 9.18 -25.98
C HIS A 216 -11.20 9.68 -24.78
N HIS A 217 -12.21 10.51 -25.00
CA HIS A 217 -13.18 10.81 -23.95
C HIS A 217 -14.60 10.75 -24.47
N GLU A 218 -15.53 10.50 -23.57
CA GLU A 218 -16.96 10.46 -23.87
C GLU A 218 -17.77 10.91 -22.65
N LYS A 219 -18.98 11.41 -22.90
CA LYS A 219 -19.91 11.77 -21.83
C LYS A 219 -20.86 10.60 -21.56
N ARG A 220 -20.92 10.16 -20.32
CA ARG A 220 -21.86 9.14 -19.86
C ARG A 220 -23.30 9.70 -19.81
N ALA A 221 -24.31 8.85 -19.85
CA ALA A 221 -25.73 9.26 -19.88
C ALA A 221 -26.16 10.11 -18.67
N ASP A 222 -25.56 9.91 -17.50
CA ASP A 222 -25.80 10.71 -16.29
C ASP A 222 -24.96 12.00 -16.23
N GLY A 223 -24.17 12.28 -17.26
CA GLY A 223 -23.36 13.49 -17.39
C GLY A 223 -21.95 13.39 -16.79
N ALA A 224 -21.54 12.27 -16.21
CA ALA A 224 -20.12 12.02 -15.88
C ALA A 224 -19.29 11.96 -17.17
N VAL A 225 -18.01 12.25 -17.09
CA VAL A 225 -17.09 12.20 -18.24
C VAL A 225 -16.10 11.05 -18.07
N ILE A 226 -16.02 10.19 -19.07
CA ILE A 226 -15.07 9.09 -19.11
C ILE A 226 -13.90 9.50 -19.98
N VAL A 227 -12.67 9.34 -19.47
CA VAL A 227 -11.42 9.52 -20.24
C VAL A 227 -10.69 8.19 -20.26
N ARG A 228 -10.40 7.68 -21.47
CA ARG A 228 -9.69 6.41 -21.69
C ARG A 228 -8.33 6.70 -22.28
N ILE A 229 -7.28 6.26 -21.63
CA ILE A 229 -5.90 6.44 -22.04
C ILE A 229 -5.23 5.07 -22.09
N GLN A 230 -4.65 4.74 -23.24
CA GLN A 230 -3.85 3.53 -23.36
C GLN A 230 -2.41 3.90 -23.68
N THR A 231 -1.50 3.38 -22.89
CA THR A 231 -0.05 3.54 -23.08
C THR A 231 0.62 2.18 -23.13
N SER A 232 1.82 2.13 -23.72
CA SER A 232 2.68 0.96 -23.63
C SER A 232 4.07 1.35 -23.13
N ASN A 233 4.54 0.63 -22.13
CA ASN A 233 5.91 0.68 -21.65
C ASN A 233 6.68 -0.40 -22.41
N LEU A 234 7.58 0.00 -23.31
CA LEU A 234 8.36 -0.90 -24.15
C LEU A 234 9.66 -1.27 -23.46
N TYR A 235 10.00 -2.54 -23.53
CA TYR A 235 11.23 -3.16 -23.07
C TYR A 235 11.90 -3.89 -24.21
N LYS A 236 13.07 -4.48 -23.98
CA LYS A 236 13.87 -5.12 -25.05
C LYS A 236 13.10 -6.20 -25.82
N GLU A 237 12.35 -7.06 -25.16
CA GLU A 237 11.69 -8.25 -25.77
C GLU A 237 10.22 -8.38 -25.36
N GLY A 238 9.69 -7.36 -24.68
CA GLY A 238 8.31 -7.33 -24.21
C GLY A 238 7.81 -5.93 -23.95
N LYS A 239 6.58 -5.84 -23.51
CA LYS A 239 5.94 -4.59 -23.11
C LYS A 239 4.91 -4.82 -22.02
N VAL A 240 4.54 -3.75 -21.32
CA VAL A 240 3.33 -3.69 -20.50
C VAL A 240 2.39 -2.69 -21.11
N VAL A 241 1.22 -3.14 -21.55
CA VAL A 241 0.15 -2.27 -22.01
C VAL A 241 -0.66 -1.84 -20.79
N THR A 242 -0.83 -0.54 -20.60
CA THR A 242 -1.59 0.04 -19.50
C THR A 242 -2.81 0.75 -20.08
N THR A 243 -4.00 0.38 -19.62
CA THR A 243 -5.25 1.06 -19.98
C THR A 243 -5.84 1.70 -18.73
N SER A 244 -5.91 3.02 -18.71
CA SER A 244 -6.49 3.81 -17.61
C SER A 244 -7.84 4.38 -18.03
N VAL A 245 -8.86 4.10 -17.25
CA VAL A 245 -10.23 4.60 -17.43
C VAL A 245 -10.57 5.51 -16.26
N TYR A 246 -10.61 6.81 -16.52
CA TYR A 246 -11.01 7.82 -15.54
C TYR A 246 -12.47 8.14 -15.73
N THR A 247 -13.29 7.97 -14.71
CA THR A 247 -14.66 8.49 -14.68
C THR A 247 -14.71 9.69 -13.75
N VAL A 248 -14.89 10.87 -14.32
CA VAL A 248 -14.91 12.15 -13.57
C VAL A 248 -16.35 12.52 -13.25
N PHE A 249 -16.61 12.78 -11.96
CA PHE A 249 -17.91 13.16 -11.44
C PHE A 249 -17.96 14.64 -11.08
N SER A 250 -19.16 15.22 -11.06
CA SER A 250 -19.40 16.65 -10.85
C SER A 250 -19.01 17.17 -9.46
N ASP A 251 -18.82 16.31 -8.48
CA ASP A 251 -18.32 16.64 -7.14
C ASP A 251 -16.79 16.63 -7.05
N GLY A 252 -16.10 16.32 -8.14
CA GLY A 252 -14.64 16.19 -8.22
C GLY A 252 -14.09 14.81 -7.88
N THR A 253 -14.96 13.84 -7.63
CA THR A 253 -14.54 12.44 -7.49
C THR A 253 -14.06 11.92 -8.86
N ILE A 254 -12.94 11.22 -8.86
CA ILE A 254 -12.37 10.54 -10.02
C ILE A 254 -12.28 9.05 -9.67
N ASP A 255 -13.07 8.24 -10.35
CA ASP A 255 -12.96 6.78 -10.30
C ASP A 255 -11.95 6.36 -11.37
N LEU A 256 -10.88 5.69 -10.97
CA LEU A 256 -9.77 5.30 -11.83
C LEU A 256 -9.60 3.78 -11.80
N GLU A 257 -9.93 3.15 -12.92
CA GLU A 257 -9.61 1.76 -13.19
C GLU A 257 -8.42 1.69 -14.13
N THR A 258 -7.33 1.07 -13.69
CA THR A 258 -6.12 0.87 -14.51
C THR A 258 -5.82 -0.61 -14.62
N THR A 259 -5.78 -1.11 -15.86
CA THR A 259 -5.38 -2.48 -16.18
C THR A 259 -3.96 -2.50 -16.72
N PHE A 260 -3.19 -3.51 -16.31
CA PHE A 260 -1.82 -3.75 -16.73
C PHE A 260 -1.76 -5.12 -17.41
N LEU A 261 -1.39 -5.16 -18.68
CA LEU A 261 -1.27 -6.39 -19.46
C LEU A 261 0.18 -6.61 -19.92
N PRO A 262 0.95 -7.45 -19.20
CA PRO A 262 2.27 -7.87 -19.64
C PRO A 262 2.20 -8.70 -20.94
N GLN A 263 3.06 -8.41 -21.91
CA GLN A 263 3.12 -9.08 -23.21
C GLN A 263 4.57 -9.34 -23.64
N GLY A 264 4.79 -10.41 -24.37
CA GLY A 264 6.12 -10.79 -24.87
C GLY A 264 6.99 -11.45 -23.80
N VAL A 265 8.30 -11.34 -23.94
CA VAL A 265 9.28 -11.91 -23.01
C VAL A 265 9.66 -10.85 -21.99
N LEU A 266 9.26 -11.06 -20.75
CA LEU A 266 9.61 -10.22 -19.62
C LEU A 266 10.24 -11.09 -18.52
N PRO A 267 11.21 -10.56 -17.73
CA PRO A 267 11.68 -11.21 -16.52
C PRO A 267 10.59 -11.27 -15.45
N GLU A 268 10.89 -11.73 -14.23
CA GLU A 268 10.01 -11.56 -13.09
C GLU A 268 9.68 -10.06 -12.92
N ILE A 269 8.40 -9.74 -12.85
CA ILE A 269 7.93 -8.34 -12.74
C ILE A 269 7.97 -7.93 -11.27
N PRO A 270 8.69 -6.86 -10.89
CA PRO A 270 8.79 -6.45 -9.49
C PRO A 270 7.55 -5.72 -8.94
N ARG A 271 6.80 -5.03 -9.78
CA ARG A 271 5.53 -4.35 -9.43
C ARG A 271 4.70 -4.05 -10.68
N LEU A 272 3.42 -3.90 -10.48
CA LEU A 272 2.47 -3.38 -11.46
C LEU A 272 1.59 -2.34 -10.78
N GLY A 273 1.80 -1.08 -11.10
CA GLY A 273 1.11 0.02 -10.47
C GLY A 273 1.29 1.33 -11.20
N ILE A 274 0.87 2.39 -10.53
CA ILE A 274 1.00 3.77 -10.99
C ILE A 274 1.61 4.65 -9.90
N ALA A 275 2.29 5.72 -10.30
CA ALA A 275 2.75 6.74 -9.36
C ALA A 275 2.36 8.15 -9.79
N PHE A 276 1.98 8.95 -8.79
CA PHE A 276 1.79 10.39 -8.89
C PHE A 276 2.90 11.13 -8.15
N CYS A 277 3.28 12.29 -8.66
CA CYS A 277 4.10 13.25 -7.97
C CYS A 277 3.20 14.35 -7.40
N LEU A 278 3.11 14.45 -6.08
CA LEU A 278 2.23 15.36 -5.37
C LEU A 278 3.00 16.57 -4.85
N ALA A 279 2.29 17.68 -4.69
CA ALA A 279 2.86 18.91 -4.15
C ALA A 279 3.37 18.72 -2.71
N PRO A 280 4.48 19.40 -2.32
CA PRO A 280 5.15 19.23 -1.03
C PRO A 280 4.28 19.49 0.21
N ALA A 281 3.17 20.23 0.05
CA ALA A 281 2.32 20.62 1.16
C ALA A 281 1.60 19.45 1.84
N TYR A 282 1.45 18.30 1.16
CA TYR A 282 0.59 17.19 1.60
C TYR A 282 1.37 16.11 2.36
N ASP A 283 2.30 16.47 3.21
CA ASP A 283 3.28 15.62 3.89
C ASP A 283 2.71 14.70 4.99
N THR A 284 1.44 14.78 5.32
CA THR A 284 0.82 13.88 6.30
C THR A 284 0.17 12.69 5.61
N PHE A 285 0.79 11.52 5.75
CA PHE A 285 0.30 10.25 5.23
C PHE A 285 -0.52 9.50 6.27
N THR A 286 -1.78 9.20 5.96
CA THR A 286 -2.65 8.34 6.78
C THR A 286 -3.18 7.21 5.90
N TRP A 287 -3.15 5.97 6.40
CA TRP A 287 -3.70 4.84 5.66
C TRP A 287 -4.43 3.86 6.58
N TYR A 288 -5.46 3.21 6.05
CA TYR A 288 -6.10 2.06 6.63
C TYR A 288 -5.69 0.83 5.83
N GLY A 289 -4.88 0.00 6.43
CA GLY A 289 -4.23 -1.16 5.81
C GLY A 289 -3.20 -1.75 6.75
N ARG A 290 -2.28 -2.56 6.23
CA ARG A 290 -1.20 -3.13 7.04
C ARG A 290 -0.16 -2.07 7.43
N GLY A 291 0.31 -2.16 8.66
CA GLY A 291 1.29 -1.21 9.24
C GLY A 291 1.73 -1.59 10.67
N ALA A 292 2.42 -0.69 11.35
CA ALA A 292 2.90 0.64 10.94
C ALA A 292 4.13 0.58 9.99
N GLN A 293 5.02 -0.40 10.20
CA GLN A 293 6.23 -0.61 9.40
C GLN A 293 5.90 -0.98 7.95
N ASP A 294 6.90 -0.86 7.06
CA ASP A 294 6.77 -1.34 5.71
C ASP A 294 6.57 -2.87 5.68
N ASN A 295 5.85 -3.32 4.69
CA ASN A 295 5.51 -4.73 4.56
C ASN A 295 5.29 -5.09 3.08
N TYR A 296 5.51 -6.36 2.74
CA TYR A 296 5.49 -6.89 1.39
C TYR A 296 4.74 -8.22 1.38
N PRO A 297 4.31 -8.75 0.23
CA PRO A 297 3.49 -9.95 0.16
C PRO A 297 4.02 -11.15 0.98
N ASP A 298 5.33 -11.31 1.06
CA ASP A 298 6.02 -12.40 1.79
C ASP A 298 6.61 -11.96 3.13
N ARG A 299 6.40 -10.70 3.56
CA ARG A 299 6.87 -10.14 4.84
C ARG A 299 5.82 -9.18 5.39
N LYS A 300 4.71 -9.70 5.85
CA LYS A 300 3.58 -8.91 6.38
C LYS A 300 2.88 -9.51 7.59
N THR A 301 3.37 -10.64 8.11
CA THR A 301 2.73 -11.33 9.24
C THR A 301 2.77 -10.50 10.51
N SER A 302 3.81 -9.68 10.69
CA SER A 302 3.93 -8.77 11.84
C SER A 302 3.12 -7.48 11.68
N ALA A 303 2.73 -7.12 10.46
CA ALA A 303 2.00 -5.89 10.16
C ALA A 303 0.49 -6.11 10.28
N MET A 304 -0.14 -5.42 11.21
CA MET A 304 -1.58 -5.52 11.47
C MET A 304 -2.38 -4.58 10.59
N ILE A 305 -3.60 -4.95 10.25
CA ILE A 305 -4.59 -4.04 9.67
C ILE A 305 -4.98 -3.00 10.73
N GLY A 306 -4.85 -1.74 10.39
CA GLY A 306 -5.16 -0.64 11.31
C GLY A 306 -5.17 0.71 10.61
N LEU A 307 -5.57 1.73 11.36
CA LEU A 307 -5.48 3.12 10.93
C LEU A 307 -4.15 3.70 11.43
N TRP A 308 -3.26 3.98 10.49
CA TRP A 308 -1.91 4.45 10.74
C TRP A 308 -1.72 5.87 10.22
N LYS A 309 -0.81 6.61 10.85
CA LYS A 309 -0.50 7.98 10.47
C LYS A 309 0.96 8.30 10.76
N GLY A 310 1.62 9.01 9.85
CA GLY A 310 2.97 9.54 10.01
C GLY A 310 3.24 10.62 8.97
N SER A 311 4.41 11.24 9.00
CA SER A 311 4.90 12.03 7.89
C SER A 311 5.37 11.14 6.75
N VAL A 312 5.46 11.70 5.54
CA VAL A 312 6.01 10.98 4.39
C VAL A 312 7.48 10.61 4.62
N ALA A 313 8.24 11.50 5.26
CA ALA A 313 9.65 11.25 5.59
C ALA A 313 9.85 10.02 6.49
N GLU A 314 8.93 9.75 7.44
CA GLU A 314 8.98 8.58 8.32
C GLU A 314 8.71 7.26 7.60
N GLN A 315 8.26 7.28 6.35
CA GLN A 315 7.92 6.04 5.64
C GLN A 315 9.13 5.39 4.94
N TYR A 316 10.21 6.15 4.71
CA TYR A 316 11.43 5.60 4.14
C TYR A 316 12.24 4.85 5.20
N VAL A 317 12.76 3.68 4.83
CA VAL A 317 13.65 2.89 5.71
C VAL A 317 15.10 3.11 5.31
N HIS A 318 15.88 3.68 6.22
CA HIS A 318 17.31 3.99 6.03
C HIS A 318 18.17 2.72 6.04
N TYR A 319 18.15 1.96 4.95
CA TYR A 319 19.11 0.89 4.74
C TYR A 319 20.47 1.49 4.32
N PRO A 320 21.61 0.97 4.80
CA PRO A 320 22.94 1.51 4.44
C PRO A 320 23.15 1.65 2.94
N ARG A 321 22.58 0.76 2.15
CA ARG A 321 22.46 0.86 0.70
C ARG A 321 21.00 1.11 0.35
N PRO A 322 20.68 2.23 -0.31
CA PRO A 322 19.32 2.54 -0.73
C PRO A 322 18.69 1.42 -1.55
N GLN A 323 17.45 1.10 -1.24
CA GLN A 323 16.68 0.03 -1.87
C GLN A 323 15.19 0.26 -1.65
N ASP A 324 14.35 -0.45 -2.39
CA ASP A 324 12.90 -0.36 -2.26
C ASP A 324 12.45 -0.56 -0.81
N SER A 325 11.61 0.32 -0.32
CA SER A 325 11.08 0.33 1.04
C SER A 325 9.79 1.15 1.13
N GLY A 326 9.16 1.14 2.31
CA GLY A 326 7.99 1.97 2.60
C GLY A 326 6.66 1.40 2.12
N ASN A 327 6.63 0.24 1.44
CA ASN A 327 5.40 -0.37 0.96
C ASN A 327 4.42 -0.72 2.10
N LYS A 328 3.12 -0.55 1.85
CA LYS A 328 2.00 -0.92 2.72
C LYS A 328 1.05 -1.83 1.95
N GLU A 329 0.85 -3.04 2.43
CA GLU A 329 -0.05 -4.01 1.85
C GLU A 329 -1.49 -3.83 2.34
N GLU A 330 -2.43 -4.33 1.56
CA GLU A 330 -3.86 -4.41 1.92
C GLU A 330 -4.42 -3.04 2.33
N VAL A 331 -4.11 -2.00 1.55
CA VAL A 331 -4.63 -0.64 1.78
C VAL A 331 -6.08 -0.55 1.31
N HIS A 332 -6.98 -0.22 2.24
CA HIS A 332 -8.41 0.05 1.97
C HIS A 332 -8.62 1.50 1.55
N TYR A 333 -7.91 2.42 2.19
CA TYR A 333 -7.85 3.81 1.78
C TYR A 333 -6.60 4.48 2.33
N LEU A 334 -6.22 5.58 1.70
CA LEU A 334 -5.18 6.47 2.17
C LEU A 334 -5.57 7.94 2.02
N THR A 335 -4.89 8.80 2.76
CA THR A 335 -4.96 10.26 2.57
C THR A 335 -3.57 10.86 2.64
N LEU A 336 -3.32 11.87 1.80
CA LEU A 336 -2.17 12.76 1.89
C LEU A 336 -2.70 14.17 2.09
N THR A 337 -2.32 14.79 3.22
CA THR A 337 -2.94 16.04 3.67
C THR A 337 -1.93 17.07 4.14
N ASP A 338 -2.31 18.34 4.00
CA ASP A 338 -1.59 19.48 4.57
C ASP A 338 -1.83 19.61 6.10
N LYS A 339 -1.20 20.59 6.72
CA LYS A 339 -1.33 20.89 8.17
C LYS A 339 -2.76 21.23 8.59
N GLN A 340 -3.64 21.58 7.66
CA GLN A 340 -5.06 21.85 7.90
C GLN A 340 -5.94 20.60 7.65
N ASN A 341 -5.30 19.42 7.46
CA ASN A 341 -5.97 18.14 7.15
C ASN A 341 -6.76 18.18 5.83
N LYS A 342 -6.31 18.99 4.85
CA LYS A 342 -6.87 19.08 3.50
C LYS A 342 -5.89 18.51 2.49
N GLY A 343 -6.41 17.84 1.46
CA GLY A 343 -5.58 17.21 0.43
C GLY A 343 -6.38 16.20 -0.38
N ILE A 344 -5.79 15.05 -0.63
CA ILE A 344 -6.43 13.96 -1.36
C ILE A 344 -6.77 12.79 -0.46
N ARG A 345 -7.80 12.07 -0.85
CA ARG A 345 -8.16 10.75 -0.35
C ARG A 345 -8.22 9.78 -1.54
N VAL A 346 -7.67 8.59 -1.35
CA VAL A 346 -7.77 7.48 -2.29
C VAL A 346 -8.39 6.30 -1.58
N ASP A 347 -9.50 5.82 -2.10
CA ASP A 347 -10.20 4.63 -1.62
C ASP A 347 -9.99 3.46 -2.58
N ALA A 348 -9.85 2.27 -2.04
CA ALA A 348 -9.89 1.03 -2.79
C ALA A 348 -11.31 0.75 -3.28
N VAL A 349 -11.44 0.34 -4.53
CA VAL A 349 -12.71 -0.09 -5.13
C VAL A 349 -12.58 -1.58 -5.46
N GLU A 350 -13.50 -2.41 -4.94
CA GLU A 350 -13.56 -3.87 -5.12
C GLU A 350 -12.38 -4.66 -4.53
N ASN A 351 -11.14 -4.20 -4.65
CA ASN A 351 -9.96 -4.87 -4.13
C ASN A 351 -9.02 -3.89 -3.42
N VAL A 352 -8.44 -4.32 -2.31
CA VAL A 352 -7.36 -3.59 -1.64
C VAL A 352 -6.12 -3.53 -2.53
N PHE A 353 -5.27 -2.54 -2.33
CA PHE A 353 -4.06 -2.32 -3.11
C PHE A 353 -2.83 -2.16 -2.21
N SER A 354 -1.65 -2.15 -2.81
CA SER A 354 -0.41 -1.80 -2.11
C SER A 354 -0.07 -0.34 -2.36
N ALA A 355 0.50 0.36 -1.38
CA ALA A 355 0.86 1.77 -1.54
C ALA A 355 2.14 2.14 -0.81
N SER A 356 2.84 3.15 -1.33
CA SER A 356 3.91 3.86 -0.62
C SER A 356 3.84 5.36 -0.92
N ALA A 357 4.27 6.18 0.03
CA ALA A 357 4.42 7.62 -0.13
C ALA A 357 5.81 8.02 0.37
N LEU A 358 6.68 8.49 -0.51
CA LEU A 358 8.08 8.77 -0.23
C LEU A 358 8.52 10.12 -0.81
N HIS A 359 9.60 10.70 -0.27
CA HIS A 359 10.30 11.85 -0.86
C HIS A 359 11.38 11.43 -1.87
N TYR A 360 11.19 10.30 -2.52
CA TYR A 360 12.16 9.73 -3.46
C TYR A 360 11.43 9.06 -4.61
N THR A 361 11.92 9.24 -5.82
CA THR A 361 11.55 8.38 -6.95
C THR A 361 12.27 7.04 -6.85
N VAL A 362 11.80 6.06 -7.60
CA VAL A 362 12.50 4.78 -7.73
C VAL A 362 13.93 4.99 -8.26
N GLN A 363 14.13 5.96 -9.15
CA GLN A 363 15.44 6.28 -9.73
C GLN A 363 16.39 6.91 -8.70
N ASP A 364 15.92 7.85 -7.86
CA ASP A 364 16.74 8.42 -6.78
C ASP A 364 17.32 7.32 -5.89
N ILE A 365 16.47 6.36 -5.50
CA ILE A 365 16.86 5.23 -4.65
C ILE A 365 17.80 4.27 -5.40
N TYR A 366 17.55 4.03 -6.69
CA TYR A 366 18.31 3.07 -7.49
C TYR A 366 19.72 3.54 -7.83
N GLU A 367 19.88 4.82 -8.14
CA GLU A 367 21.15 5.40 -8.57
C GLU A 367 22.09 5.66 -7.42
N GLU A 368 21.58 5.88 -6.19
CA GLU A 368 22.42 6.16 -5.04
C GLU A 368 22.95 4.87 -4.39
N THR A 369 24.22 4.89 -4.02
CA THR A 369 24.90 3.74 -3.42
C THR A 369 25.00 3.78 -1.91
N HIS A 370 24.84 4.97 -1.30
CA HIS A 370 24.95 5.18 0.14
C HIS A 370 23.82 6.07 0.66
N ASP A 371 23.11 5.61 1.66
CA ASP A 371 21.97 6.31 2.26
C ASP A 371 22.30 7.74 2.70
N CYS A 372 23.51 7.97 3.21
CA CYS A 372 23.94 9.31 3.64
C CYS A 372 24.05 10.32 2.50
N ASN A 373 24.10 9.88 1.24
CA ASN A 373 24.14 10.76 0.06
C ASN A 373 22.75 10.97 -0.55
N LEU A 374 21.79 10.07 -0.24
CA LEU A 374 20.43 10.15 -0.76
C LEU A 374 19.72 11.39 -0.21
N LYS A 375 19.30 12.28 -1.10
CA LYS A 375 18.67 13.55 -0.71
C LYS A 375 17.17 13.48 -0.96
N PRO A 376 16.35 13.79 0.05
CA PRO A 376 14.91 13.82 -0.14
C PRO A 376 14.50 14.96 -1.07
N ARG A 377 13.53 14.70 -1.93
CA ARG A 377 12.81 15.71 -2.72
C ARG A 377 11.87 16.50 -1.84
N ALA A 378 11.48 17.69 -2.29
CA ALA A 378 10.38 18.41 -1.65
C ALA A 378 9.04 17.72 -1.94
N GLU A 379 8.88 17.22 -3.15
CA GLU A 379 7.67 16.55 -3.66
C GLU A 379 7.45 15.19 -2.99
N ILE A 380 6.23 14.67 -3.15
CA ILE A 380 5.82 13.37 -2.61
C ILE A 380 5.52 12.43 -3.78
N ILE A 381 6.21 11.31 -3.83
CA ILE A 381 5.93 10.25 -4.79
C ILE A 381 4.96 9.26 -4.14
N LEU A 382 3.72 9.29 -4.60
CA LEU A 382 2.66 8.37 -4.18
C LEU A 382 2.58 7.22 -5.18
N SER A 383 2.99 6.04 -4.78
CA SER A 383 2.86 4.80 -5.56
C SER A 383 1.65 4.00 -5.09
N MET A 384 0.91 3.44 -6.04
CA MET A 384 -0.25 2.57 -5.78
C MET A 384 -0.19 1.40 -6.76
N ASP A 385 -0.17 0.18 -6.22
CA ASP A 385 0.10 -1.01 -7.00
C ASP A 385 -1.04 -2.03 -6.93
N ALA A 386 -1.39 -2.60 -8.08
CA ALA A 386 -2.26 -3.77 -8.18
C ALA A 386 -1.54 -5.04 -7.69
N ALA A 387 -0.22 -5.10 -7.88
CA ALA A 387 0.60 -6.23 -7.46
C ALA A 387 2.04 -5.81 -7.19
N VAL A 388 2.64 -6.41 -6.16
CA VAL A 388 4.05 -6.25 -5.78
C VAL A 388 4.69 -7.63 -5.61
N LEU A 389 5.89 -7.81 -6.15
CA LEU A 389 6.69 -9.02 -5.98
C LEU A 389 7.18 -9.13 -4.53
N GLY A 390 7.14 -10.32 -3.96
CA GLY A 390 7.78 -10.60 -2.68
C GLY A 390 9.27 -10.24 -2.69
N LEU A 391 9.86 -10.13 -1.50
CA LEU A 391 11.29 -9.80 -1.34
C LEU A 391 12.19 -11.03 -1.48
N GLY A 392 11.70 -12.22 -1.13
CA GLY A 392 12.52 -13.44 -1.08
C GLY A 392 13.65 -13.36 -0.04
N ASN A 393 14.59 -14.28 -0.15
CA ASN A 393 15.76 -14.41 0.73
C ASN A 393 17.07 -14.59 -0.02
N SER A 394 17.14 -14.20 -1.30
CA SER A 394 18.24 -14.52 -2.20
C SER A 394 19.61 -14.01 -1.79
N SER A 395 19.69 -13.07 -0.83
CA SER A 395 20.98 -12.66 -0.25
C SER A 395 21.75 -13.82 0.35
N CYS A 396 21.07 -14.80 0.98
CA CYS A 396 21.67 -16.00 1.58
C CYS A 396 20.74 -17.21 1.55
N GLY A 397 19.65 -17.18 0.77
CA GLY A 397 18.61 -18.20 0.75
C GLY A 397 17.90 -18.33 -0.58
N PRO A 398 16.73 -18.95 -0.62
CA PRO A 398 15.95 -19.11 -1.84
C PRO A 398 15.39 -17.78 -2.35
N GLY A 399 15.11 -17.72 -3.65
CA GLY A 399 14.38 -16.61 -4.28
C GLY A 399 12.94 -16.48 -3.79
N VAL A 400 12.21 -15.58 -4.43
CA VAL A 400 10.78 -15.38 -4.16
C VAL A 400 10.01 -16.66 -4.44
N LEU A 401 9.18 -17.09 -3.51
CA LEU A 401 8.29 -18.25 -3.72
C LEU A 401 7.24 -17.90 -4.79
N LYS A 402 6.91 -18.88 -5.64
CA LYS A 402 5.96 -18.70 -6.76
C LYS A 402 4.64 -18.04 -6.35
N LYS A 403 4.12 -18.34 -5.16
CA LYS A 403 2.88 -17.72 -4.63
C LYS A 403 2.97 -16.21 -4.35
N TYR A 404 4.17 -15.64 -4.32
CA TYR A 404 4.44 -14.23 -4.13
C TYR A 404 5.04 -13.56 -5.38
N ALA A 405 5.13 -14.31 -6.49
CA ALA A 405 5.50 -13.78 -7.79
C ALA A 405 4.28 -13.17 -8.49
N ILE A 406 4.52 -12.16 -9.32
CA ILE A 406 3.46 -11.55 -10.13
C ILE A 406 3.26 -12.40 -11.37
N GLU A 407 2.06 -12.93 -11.53
CA GLU A 407 1.71 -13.70 -12.73
C GLU A 407 1.66 -12.78 -13.96
N LYS A 408 2.18 -13.26 -15.11
CA LYS A 408 2.19 -12.51 -16.37
C LYS A 408 0.83 -12.60 -17.07
N LYS A 409 -0.19 -12.08 -16.40
CA LYS A 409 -1.56 -11.93 -16.87
C LYS A 409 -2.04 -10.50 -16.63
N GLU A 410 -3.26 -10.20 -17.01
CA GLU A 410 -3.88 -8.91 -16.67
C GLU A 410 -4.04 -8.74 -15.16
N HIS A 411 -3.67 -7.55 -14.67
CA HIS A 411 -3.88 -7.10 -13.30
C HIS A 411 -4.63 -5.76 -13.32
N THR A 412 -5.49 -5.55 -12.36
CA THR A 412 -6.31 -4.33 -12.26
C THR A 412 -6.08 -3.63 -10.93
N LEU A 413 -5.84 -2.33 -11.00
CA LEU A 413 -5.90 -1.39 -9.88
C LEU A 413 -7.17 -0.55 -10.06
N HIS A 414 -8.12 -0.66 -9.13
CA HIS A 414 -9.33 0.15 -9.14
C HIS A 414 -9.38 1.00 -7.87
N ILE A 415 -9.25 2.31 -8.05
CA ILE A 415 -9.18 3.29 -6.96
C ILE A 415 -10.09 4.47 -7.23
N ARG A 416 -10.44 5.17 -6.16
CA ARG A 416 -11.24 6.39 -6.21
C ARG A 416 -10.50 7.54 -5.56
N ILE A 417 -10.24 8.59 -6.33
CA ILE A 417 -9.56 9.80 -5.88
C ILE A 417 -10.61 10.87 -5.57
N SER A 418 -10.51 11.48 -4.43
CA SER A 418 -11.41 12.57 -4.02
C SER A 418 -10.70 13.62 -3.17
N SER A 419 -11.32 14.79 -3.02
CA SER A 419 -10.82 15.82 -2.12
C SER A 419 -11.00 15.41 -0.66
N LYS A 420 -9.95 15.42 0.13
CA LYS A 420 -10.01 15.35 1.59
C LYS A 420 -10.32 16.76 2.14
N GLN A 421 -11.47 16.88 2.81
CA GLN A 421 -11.94 18.14 3.39
C GLN A 421 -11.53 18.29 4.85
#